data_abe9e4c37f2bb15f0044c511074038f2
#
_entry.id   abe9e4c37f2bb15f0044c511074038f2
#
_cell.length_a   1.000
_cell.length_b   1.000
_cell.length_c   1.000
_cell.angle_alpha   90.00
_cell.angle_beta   90.00
_cell.angle_gamma   90.00
#
_symmetry.space_group_name_H-M   'P 1'
#
loop_
_entity.id
_entity.type
_entity.pdbx_description
1 polymer ?
#
loop_
_entity_poly.entity_id
_entity_poly.type
_entity_poly.pdbx_seq_one_letter_code
_entity_poly.pdbx_strand_id
1 'polypeptide(L)'
;MKIGNHKLLKIVMKSIYPDLDDKAFDYFTLGLSTVKLKRKEEFNSPYSKQIKIGFIDVGLVKGYYIDKDGNEINTRFMCEGNFVADYKSFISQEPSRYYFKAIEPTTLLVFNYNHVQDCYANFPSLQIFGRKLAESIIVKLDSRLESQHSYDAAKRYLHFINEYPNLAKRLSLEDVASYIRITRPSLSRLKNKLS
;
A
#
# COMPACT_ATOMS: atom_id res chain seq x y z
N MET A 1 -2.43 13.80 26.39
CA MET A 1 -2.62 13.04 25.14
C MET A 1 -1.88 11.72 25.28
N LYS A 2 -2.57 10.55 25.27
CA LYS A 2 -1.90 9.26 25.38
C LYS A 2 -1.10 9.06 24.09
N ILE A 3 0.24 9.02 24.17
CA ILE A 3 1.11 8.56 23.09
C ILE A 3 0.69 7.11 22.84
N GLY A 4 -0.02 6.86 21.74
CA GLY A 4 -0.38 5.52 21.34
C GLY A 4 0.89 4.71 21.11
N ASN A 5 0.89 3.45 21.52
CA ASN A 5 2.06 2.58 21.32
C ASN A 5 2.14 2.19 19.83
N HIS A 6 2.69 3.09 18.98
CA HIS A 6 2.86 2.90 17.53
C HIS A 6 4.04 1.95 17.22
N LYS A 7 4.07 0.81 17.93
CA LYS A 7 5.20 -0.13 17.90
C LYS A 7 5.52 -0.65 16.49
N LEU A 8 4.49 -1.06 15.75
CA LEU A 8 4.68 -1.58 14.38
C LEU A 8 5.23 -0.49 13.46
N LEU A 9 4.67 0.73 13.52
CA LEU A 9 5.15 1.86 12.74
C LEU A 9 6.63 2.14 13.03
N LYS A 10 7.03 2.18 14.32
CA LYS A 10 8.43 2.41 14.73
C LYS A 10 9.37 1.32 14.19
N ILE A 11 8.96 0.06 14.29
CA ILE A 11 9.73 -1.08 13.76
C ILE A 11 9.91 -0.94 12.24
N VAL A 12 8.85 -0.66 11.50
CA VAL A 12 8.92 -0.50 10.05
C VAL A 12 9.77 0.71 9.65
N MET A 13 9.59 1.85 10.29
CA MET A 13 10.40 3.04 9.98
C MET A 13 11.89 2.78 10.24
N LYS A 14 12.24 2.17 11.39
CA LYS A 14 13.64 1.81 11.70
C LYS A 14 14.20 0.69 10.84
N SER A 15 13.37 -0.22 10.28
CA SER A 15 13.85 -1.21 9.31
C SER A 15 14.23 -0.58 7.95
N ILE A 16 13.56 0.51 7.57
CA ILE A 16 13.87 1.27 6.34
C ILE A 16 15.07 2.20 6.57
N TYR A 17 15.12 2.86 7.73
CA TYR A 17 16.19 3.76 8.12
C TYR A 17 16.57 3.53 9.59
N PRO A 18 17.58 2.67 9.89
CA PRO A 18 17.97 2.33 11.26
C PRO A 18 18.39 3.53 12.13
N ASP A 19 19.00 4.54 11.52
CA ASP A 19 19.48 5.76 12.19
C ASP A 19 18.39 6.81 12.42
N LEU A 20 17.12 6.46 12.22
CA LEU A 20 16.00 7.36 12.52
C LEU A 20 15.99 7.67 14.02
N ASP A 21 16.17 8.94 14.38
CA ASP A 21 16.19 9.38 15.77
C ASP A 21 14.79 9.36 16.40
N ASP A 22 14.76 9.13 17.72
CA ASP A 22 13.50 8.98 18.45
C ASP A 22 12.72 10.31 18.54
N LYS A 23 13.39 11.46 18.55
CA LYS A 23 12.72 12.78 18.57
C LYS A 23 11.98 13.02 17.26
N ALA A 24 12.59 12.67 16.12
CA ALA A 24 11.94 12.74 14.80
C ALA A 24 10.72 11.81 14.74
N PHE A 25 10.85 10.57 15.25
CA PHE A 25 9.73 9.64 15.32
C PHE A 25 8.59 10.19 16.20
N ASP A 26 8.90 10.69 17.38
CA ASP A 26 7.91 11.26 18.31
C ASP A 26 7.19 12.45 17.67
N TYR A 27 7.93 13.34 16.99
CA TYR A 27 7.33 14.46 16.25
C TYR A 27 6.43 13.99 15.11
N PHE A 28 6.88 13.00 14.33
CA PHE A 28 6.09 12.42 13.25
C PHE A 28 4.75 11.88 13.77
N THR A 29 4.75 11.26 14.94
CA THR A 29 3.54 10.68 15.52
C THR A 29 2.57 11.69 16.14
N LEU A 30 2.96 12.95 16.36
CA LEU A 30 2.06 13.99 16.88
C LEU A 30 0.90 14.31 15.91
N GLY A 31 1.13 14.18 14.61
CA GLY A 31 0.12 14.43 13.57
C GLY A 31 -0.75 13.23 13.21
N LEU A 32 -0.63 12.13 13.96
CA LEU A 32 -1.40 10.91 13.70
C LEU A 32 -2.86 11.02 14.10
N SER A 33 -3.72 10.52 13.23
CA SER A 33 -5.09 10.13 13.55
C SER A 33 -5.31 8.65 13.24
N THR A 34 -6.26 8.03 13.94
CA THR A 34 -6.61 6.63 13.69
C THR A 34 -7.92 6.58 12.92
N VAL A 35 -7.91 5.84 11.80
CA VAL A 35 -9.10 5.59 10.98
C VAL A 35 -9.36 4.09 10.97
N LYS A 36 -10.61 3.69 11.25
CA LYS A 36 -11.06 2.30 11.17
C LYS A 36 -11.99 2.15 9.99
N LEU A 37 -11.63 1.27 9.09
CA LEU A 37 -12.43 0.93 7.91
C LEU A 37 -13.09 -0.43 8.11
N LYS A 38 -14.37 -0.51 7.79
CA LYS A 38 -15.08 -1.78 7.64
C LYS A 38 -14.66 -2.45 6.33
N ARG A 39 -14.90 -3.76 6.22
CA ARG A 39 -14.73 -4.47 4.94
C ARG A 39 -15.50 -3.75 3.83
N LYS A 40 -14.86 -3.55 2.67
CA LYS A 40 -15.34 -2.85 1.46
C LYS A 40 -15.41 -1.32 1.59
N GLU A 41 -15.06 -0.75 2.73
CA GLU A 41 -15.00 0.70 2.90
C GLU A 41 -13.75 1.27 2.22
N GLU A 42 -13.88 2.48 1.69
CA GLU A 42 -12.80 3.16 0.95
C GLU A 42 -12.06 4.16 1.84
N PHE A 43 -10.75 4.18 1.71
CA PHE A 43 -9.87 5.12 2.42
C PHE A 43 -9.84 6.50 1.77
N ASN A 44 -9.94 6.55 0.45
CA ASN A 44 -9.93 7.79 -0.32
C ASN A 44 -11.04 7.81 -1.37
N SER A 45 -11.45 9.01 -1.76
CA SER A 45 -12.33 9.20 -2.90
C SER A 45 -11.51 9.39 -4.17
N PRO A 46 -11.81 8.67 -5.27
CA PRO A 46 -11.17 8.90 -6.55
C PRO A 46 -11.50 10.31 -7.08
N TYR A 47 -10.67 10.78 -8.00
CA TYR A 47 -10.77 12.12 -8.59
C TYR A 47 -10.65 13.28 -7.59
N SER A 48 -10.22 12.99 -6.34
CA SER A 48 -9.87 13.98 -5.33
C SER A 48 -8.36 14.02 -5.10
N LYS A 49 -7.85 15.14 -4.59
CA LYS A 49 -6.45 15.25 -4.18
C LYS A 49 -6.16 14.29 -3.03
N GLN A 50 -5.04 13.60 -3.12
CA GLN A 50 -4.56 12.75 -2.04
C GLN A 50 -3.85 13.60 -0.98
N ILE A 51 -4.59 13.99 0.05
CA ILE A 51 -4.06 14.82 1.15
C ILE A 51 -3.65 14.01 2.38
N LYS A 52 -3.76 12.69 2.32
CA LYS A 52 -3.50 11.77 3.42
C LYS A 52 -2.70 10.56 2.98
N ILE A 53 -1.81 10.09 3.85
CA ILE A 53 -1.17 8.77 3.77
C ILE A 53 -1.68 7.95 4.94
N GLY A 54 -2.05 6.69 4.71
CA GLY A 54 -2.36 5.71 5.74
C GLY A 54 -1.16 4.77 5.95
N PHE A 55 -0.92 4.37 7.20
CA PHE A 55 -0.08 3.23 7.54
C PHE A 55 -0.99 2.14 8.10
N ILE A 56 -0.90 0.93 7.58
CA ILE A 56 -1.76 -0.19 8.03
C ILE A 56 -1.18 -0.76 9.33
N ASP A 57 -1.89 -0.55 10.42
CA ASP A 57 -1.58 -1.15 11.71
C ASP A 57 -2.14 -2.57 11.79
N VAL A 58 -3.38 -2.77 11.32
CA VAL A 58 -4.05 -4.06 11.20
C VAL A 58 -4.92 -4.05 9.95
N GLY A 59 -4.92 -5.16 9.18
CA GLY A 59 -5.85 -5.37 8.07
C GLY A 59 -5.19 -5.38 6.70
N LEU A 60 -6.01 -5.29 5.66
CA LEU A 60 -5.62 -5.45 4.27
C LEU A 60 -6.41 -4.49 3.36
N VAL A 61 -5.69 -3.74 2.55
CA VAL A 61 -6.23 -2.78 1.58
C VAL A 61 -5.80 -3.15 0.18
N LYS A 62 -6.72 -3.07 -0.79
CA LYS A 62 -6.40 -3.13 -2.22
C LYS A 62 -6.41 -1.74 -2.84
N GLY A 63 -5.47 -1.49 -3.75
CA GLY A 63 -5.47 -0.35 -4.63
C GLY A 63 -5.86 -0.79 -6.05
N TYR A 64 -6.87 -0.14 -6.64
CA TYR A 64 -7.36 -0.46 -7.97
C TYR A 64 -7.80 0.80 -8.73
N TYR A 65 -8.03 0.68 -10.01
CA TYR A 65 -8.72 1.67 -10.83
C TYR A 65 -9.81 0.99 -11.65
N ILE A 66 -10.75 1.78 -12.16
CA ILE A 66 -11.77 1.31 -13.10
C ILE A 66 -11.25 1.54 -14.51
N ASP A 67 -11.24 0.49 -15.33
CA ASP A 67 -10.90 0.59 -16.76
C ASP A 67 -12.06 1.16 -17.59
N LYS A 68 -11.83 1.33 -18.89
CA LYS A 68 -12.84 1.84 -19.84
C LYS A 68 -14.08 0.94 -19.98
N ASP A 69 -13.95 -0.32 -19.66
CA ASP A 69 -15.01 -1.33 -19.74
C ASP A 69 -15.74 -1.53 -18.39
N GLY A 70 -15.39 -0.73 -17.36
CA GLY A 70 -16.02 -0.75 -16.04
C GLY A 70 -15.43 -1.80 -15.08
N ASN A 71 -14.34 -2.46 -15.43
CA ASN A 71 -13.74 -3.49 -14.58
C ASN A 71 -12.79 -2.92 -13.52
N GLU A 72 -12.81 -3.48 -12.30
CA GLU A 72 -11.82 -3.20 -11.26
C GLU A 72 -10.48 -3.87 -11.62
N ILE A 73 -9.46 -3.07 -11.92
CA ILE A 73 -8.09 -3.54 -12.18
C ILE A 73 -7.24 -3.34 -10.95
N ASN A 74 -6.97 -4.42 -10.24
CA ASN A 74 -6.14 -4.39 -9.03
C ASN A 74 -4.68 -4.09 -9.37
N THR A 75 -4.11 -3.08 -8.70
CA THR A 75 -2.74 -2.62 -8.95
C THR A 75 -1.81 -2.95 -7.80
N ARG A 76 -2.29 -3.05 -6.59
CA ARG A 76 -1.49 -3.31 -5.39
C ARG A 76 -2.35 -3.88 -4.26
N PHE A 77 -1.72 -4.65 -3.38
CA PHE A 77 -2.25 -5.06 -2.10
C PHE A 77 -1.30 -4.60 -1.01
N MET A 78 -1.84 -4.05 0.05
CA MET A 78 -1.09 -3.50 1.17
C MET A 78 -1.66 -4.08 2.46
N CYS A 79 -0.80 -4.68 3.27
CA CYS A 79 -1.13 -5.26 4.57
C CYS A 79 -0.42 -4.54 5.70
N GLU A 80 -0.45 -5.11 6.89
CA GLU A 80 0.22 -4.59 8.07
C GLU A 80 1.67 -4.16 7.77
N GLY A 81 2.07 -3.00 8.23
CA GLY A 81 3.39 -2.43 7.97
C GLY A 81 3.55 -1.70 6.65
N ASN A 82 2.54 -1.71 5.77
CA ASN A 82 2.60 -0.97 4.51
C ASN A 82 1.95 0.41 4.61
N PHE A 83 2.43 1.33 3.78
CA PHE A 83 1.80 2.63 3.58
C PHE A 83 0.77 2.57 2.45
N VAL A 84 -0.35 3.28 2.62
CA VAL A 84 -1.45 3.38 1.67
C VAL A 84 -1.55 4.80 1.16
N ALA A 85 -1.20 5.02 -0.10
CA ALA A 85 -1.40 6.29 -0.80
C ALA A 85 -1.29 6.10 -2.32
N ASP A 86 -1.91 6.98 -3.10
CA ASP A 86 -1.43 7.30 -4.44
C ASP A 86 -0.31 8.34 -4.31
N TYR A 87 0.93 7.85 -4.33
CA TYR A 87 2.10 8.70 -4.08
C TYR A 87 2.25 9.81 -5.11
N LYS A 88 1.89 9.55 -6.39
CA LYS A 88 1.87 10.59 -7.43
C LYS A 88 0.93 11.72 -7.04
N SER A 89 -0.33 11.41 -6.75
CA SER A 89 -1.33 12.39 -6.33
C SER A 89 -0.95 13.11 -5.04
N PHE A 90 -0.34 12.39 -4.08
CA PHE A 90 0.12 12.97 -2.83
C PHE A 90 1.23 14.01 -3.06
N ILE A 91 2.19 13.76 -3.96
CA ILE A 91 3.29 14.70 -4.23
C ILE A 91 2.83 15.87 -5.12
N SER A 92 2.12 15.57 -6.23
CA SER A 92 1.69 16.60 -7.20
C SER A 92 0.49 17.42 -6.72
N GLN A 93 -0.24 16.92 -5.70
CA GLN A 93 -1.52 17.48 -5.26
C GLN A 93 -2.57 17.54 -6.40
N GLU A 94 -2.40 16.70 -7.42
CA GLU A 94 -3.39 16.48 -8.47
C GLU A 94 -4.37 15.37 -8.10
N PRO A 95 -5.57 15.32 -8.70
CA PRO A 95 -6.55 14.26 -8.44
C PRO A 95 -6.02 12.87 -8.72
N SER A 96 -6.31 11.91 -7.83
CA SER A 96 -6.01 10.50 -8.02
C SER A 96 -7.13 9.79 -8.77
N ARG A 97 -6.77 8.84 -9.66
CA ARG A 97 -7.74 7.92 -10.27
C ARG A 97 -7.86 6.59 -9.53
N TYR A 98 -7.03 6.38 -8.50
CA TYR A 98 -7.01 5.12 -7.76
C TYR A 98 -7.98 5.15 -6.58
N TYR A 99 -8.59 4.00 -6.35
CA TYR A 99 -9.37 3.66 -5.17
C TYR A 99 -8.50 2.85 -4.21
N PHE A 100 -8.66 3.07 -2.92
CA PHE A 100 -8.06 2.23 -1.88
C PHE A 100 -9.19 1.70 -1.00
N LYS A 101 -9.45 0.38 -1.10
CA LYS A 101 -10.59 -0.30 -0.49
C LYS A 101 -10.12 -1.35 0.51
N ALA A 102 -10.68 -1.35 1.71
CA ALA A 102 -10.42 -2.37 2.73
C ALA A 102 -11.02 -3.72 2.30
N ILE A 103 -10.19 -4.77 2.24
CA ILE A 103 -10.63 -6.15 1.95
C ILE A 103 -11.21 -6.81 3.20
N GLU A 104 -10.72 -6.42 4.35
CA GLU A 104 -11.16 -6.85 5.67
C GLU A 104 -11.19 -5.66 6.64
N PRO A 105 -11.72 -5.80 7.88
CA PRO A 105 -11.65 -4.72 8.86
C PRO A 105 -10.22 -4.23 9.04
N THR A 106 -9.99 -2.94 8.82
CA THR A 106 -8.65 -2.36 8.73
C THR A 106 -8.53 -1.15 9.64
N THR A 107 -7.42 -1.08 10.37
CA THR A 107 -7.05 0.10 11.17
C THR A 107 -5.85 0.78 10.53
N LEU A 108 -6.01 2.06 10.22
CA LEU A 108 -4.97 2.91 9.64
C LEU A 108 -4.52 3.98 10.64
N LEU A 109 -3.22 4.20 10.71
CA LEU A 109 -2.62 5.41 11.25
C LEU A 109 -2.46 6.40 10.10
N VAL A 110 -3.07 7.56 10.20
CA VAL A 110 -3.22 8.49 9.07
C VAL A 110 -2.46 9.78 9.33
N PHE A 111 -1.67 10.21 8.34
CA PHE A 111 -0.91 11.44 8.31
C PHE A 111 -1.45 12.38 7.23
N ASN A 112 -1.56 13.66 7.55
CA ASN A 112 -1.90 14.68 6.56
C ASN A 112 -0.67 15.16 5.80
N TYR A 113 -0.87 15.59 4.55
CA TYR A 113 0.17 16.14 3.69
C TYR A 113 0.99 17.25 4.38
N ASN A 114 0.31 18.26 4.94
CA ASN A 114 0.98 19.39 5.58
C ASN A 114 1.87 18.94 6.74
N HIS A 115 1.41 17.98 7.56
CA HIS A 115 2.22 17.45 8.65
C HIS A 115 3.46 16.70 8.15
N VAL A 116 3.33 15.92 7.08
CA VAL A 116 4.49 15.23 6.46
C VAL A 116 5.50 16.23 5.92
N GLN A 117 5.05 17.32 5.26
CA GLN A 117 5.95 18.37 4.77
C GLN A 117 6.64 19.09 5.93
N ASP A 118 5.90 19.39 7.01
CA ASP A 118 6.45 20.00 8.21
C ASP A 118 7.51 19.10 8.89
N CYS A 119 7.24 17.79 8.95
CA CYS A 119 8.21 16.81 9.41
C CYS A 119 9.51 16.84 8.59
N TYR A 120 9.40 16.92 7.27
CA TYR A 120 10.56 17.00 6.38
C TYR A 120 11.34 18.32 6.55
N ALA A 121 10.64 19.43 6.80
CA ALA A 121 11.29 20.73 7.03
C ALA A 121 12.10 20.76 8.34
N ASN A 122 11.63 20.07 9.38
CA ASN A 122 12.22 20.15 10.71
C ASN A 122 13.20 19.01 11.04
N PHE A 123 13.11 17.85 10.35
CA PHE A 123 13.90 16.66 10.66
C PHE A 123 14.53 16.04 9.41
N PRO A 124 15.84 16.28 9.16
CA PRO A 124 16.54 15.67 8.03
C PRO A 124 16.47 14.14 8.00
N SER A 125 16.41 13.49 9.16
CA SER A 125 16.26 12.03 9.27
C SER A 125 14.93 11.54 8.69
N LEU A 126 13.84 12.32 8.77
CA LEU A 126 12.56 12.00 8.14
C LEU A 126 12.58 12.20 6.63
N GLN A 127 13.36 13.16 6.11
CA GLN A 127 13.58 13.28 4.65
C GLN A 127 14.32 12.04 4.11
N ILE A 128 15.36 11.58 4.83
CA ILE A 128 16.11 10.37 4.46
C ILE A 128 15.18 9.16 4.49
N PHE A 129 14.39 9.01 5.55
CA PHE A 129 13.38 7.95 5.64
C PHE A 129 12.41 7.99 4.46
N GLY A 130 11.81 9.16 4.18
CA GLY A 130 10.85 9.33 3.07
C GLY A 130 11.45 8.99 1.71
N ARG A 131 12.70 9.40 1.45
CA ARG A 131 13.44 9.05 0.23
C ARG A 131 13.67 7.54 0.14
N LYS A 132 14.19 6.89 1.20
CA LYS A 132 14.42 5.43 1.22
C LYS A 132 13.12 4.64 1.05
N LEU A 133 12.03 5.09 1.65
CA LEU A 133 10.70 4.49 1.44
C LEU A 133 10.29 4.59 -0.03
N ALA A 134 10.41 5.77 -0.65
CA ALA A 134 10.08 5.96 -2.07
C ALA A 134 10.96 5.09 -2.97
N GLU A 135 12.27 5.02 -2.73
CA GLU A 135 13.21 4.14 -3.45
C GLU A 135 12.77 2.67 -3.36
N SER A 136 12.38 2.20 -2.17
CA SER A 136 11.91 0.81 -2.00
C SER A 136 10.62 0.51 -2.76
N ILE A 137 9.72 1.50 -2.87
CA ILE A 137 8.48 1.38 -3.64
C ILE A 137 8.78 1.35 -5.14
N ILE A 138 9.72 2.17 -5.62
CA ILE A 138 10.14 2.19 -7.03
C ILE A 138 10.69 0.82 -7.44
N VAL A 139 11.58 0.22 -6.65
CA VAL A 139 12.14 -1.12 -6.93
C VAL A 139 11.03 -2.17 -7.04
N LYS A 140 10.04 -2.15 -6.12
CA LYS A 140 8.89 -3.07 -6.20
C LYS A 140 8.02 -2.85 -7.43
N LEU A 141 7.82 -1.59 -7.83
CA LEU A 141 7.06 -1.26 -9.03
C LEU A 141 7.76 -1.72 -10.29
N ASP A 142 9.09 -1.58 -10.37
CA ASP A 142 9.92 -2.04 -11.48
C ASP A 142 9.85 -3.57 -11.64
N SER A 143 10.10 -4.33 -10.57
CA SER A 143 9.95 -5.79 -10.56
C SER A 143 8.56 -6.24 -11.02
N ARG A 144 7.52 -5.50 -10.62
CA ARG A 144 6.16 -5.79 -11.07
C ARG A 144 5.97 -5.53 -12.56
N LEU A 145 6.49 -4.43 -13.08
CA LEU A 145 6.43 -4.12 -14.52
C LEU A 145 7.15 -5.19 -15.32
N GLU A 146 8.35 -5.60 -14.91
CA GLU A 146 9.08 -6.71 -15.52
C GLU A 146 8.24 -8.00 -15.54
N SER A 147 7.66 -8.37 -14.40
CA SER A 147 6.77 -9.53 -14.30
C SER A 147 5.58 -9.46 -15.27
N GLN A 148 4.98 -8.28 -15.45
CA GLN A 148 3.84 -8.10 -16.35
C GLN A 148 4.22 -8.18 -17.82
N HIS A 149 5.43 -7.77 -18.20
CA HIS A 149 5.89 -7.74 -19.59
C HIS A 149 6.57 -9.06 -20.00
N SER A 150 7.33 -9.70 -19.10
CA SER A 150 8.21 -10.81 -19.43
C SER A 150 7.66 -12.19 -19.06
N TYR A 151 6.66 -12.26 -18.16
CA TYR A 151 6.16 -13.53 -17.64
C TYR A 151 4.83 -13.92 -18.27
N ASP A 152 4.66 -15.23 -18.56
CA ASP A 152 3.33 -15.80 -18.83
C ASP A 152 2.45 -15.83 -17.56
N ALA A 153 1.20 -16.24 -17.71
CA ALA A 153 0.22 -16.25 -16.61
C ALA A 153 0.65 -17.16 -15.44
N ALA A 154 1.28 -18.30 -15.74
CA ALA A 154 1.75 -19.25 -14.73
C ALA A 154 2.89 -18.66 -13.91
N LYS A 155 3.90 -18.10 -14.59
CA LYS A 155 5.02 -17.44 -13.93
C LYS A 155 4.59 -16.23 -13.12
N ARG A 156 3.62 -15.40 -13.61
CA ARG A 156 3.07 -14.28 -12.83
C ARG A 156 2.37 -14.75 -11.55
N TYR A 157 1.63 -15.86 -11.62
CA TYR A 157 0.98 -16.44 -10.45
C TYR A 157 2.01 -16.96 -9.45
N LEU A 158 3.01 -17.75 -9.89
CA LEU A 158 4.08 -18.26 -9.03
C LEU A 158 4.89 -17.12 -8.40
N HIS A 159 5.23 -16.08 -9.17
CA HIS A 159 5.90 -14.90 -8.65
C HIS A 159 5.06 -14.23 -7.53
N PHE A 160 3.75 -14.05 -7.78
CA PHE A 160 2.84 -13.47 -6.79
C PHE A 160 2.77 -14.28 -5.48
N ILE A 161 2.60 -15.60 -5.53
CA ILE A 161 2.51 -16.42 -4.31
C ILE A 161 3.83 -16.53 -3.56
N ASN A 162 4.98 -16.46 -4.27
CA ASN A 162 6.31 -16.46 -3.65
C ASN A 162 6.61 -15.12 -2.98
N GLU A 163 6.25 -14.01 -3.62
CA GLU A 163 6.47 -12.68 -3.06
C GLU A 163 5.51 -12.36 -1.91
N TYR A 164 4.26 -12.87 -1.99
CA TYR A 164 3.20 -12.54 -1.03
C TYR A 164 2.50 -13.79 -0.45
N PRO A 165 3.22 -14.74 0.19
CA PRO A 165 2.63 -16.02 0.63
C PRO A 165 1.49 -15.85 1.65
N ASN A 166 1.60 -14.87 2.52
CA ASN A 166 0.57 -14.57 3.53
C ASN A 166 -0.64 -13.84 2.94
N LEU A 167 -0.43 -12.98 1.93
CA LEU A 167 -1.50 -12.28 1.25
C LEU A 167 -2.35 -13.21 0.37
N ALA A 168 -1.72 -14.17 -0.30
CA ALA A 168 -2.41 -15.12 -1.17
C ALA A 168 -3.53 -15.90 -0.45
N LYS A 169 -3.41 -16.09 0.87
CA LYS A 169 -4.42 -16.76 1.70
C LYS A 169 -5.58 -15.85 2.11
N ARG A 170 -5.39 -14.52 2.07
CA ARG A 170 -6.37 -13.49 2.49
C ARG A 170 -7.17 -12.91 1.32
N LEU A 171 -6.73 -13.17 0.08
CA LEU A 171 -7.31 -12.62 -1.14
C LEU A 171 -8.28 -13.59 -1.81
N SER A 172 -9.32 -13.05 -2.43
CA SER A 172 -10.20 -13.83 -3.29
C SER A 172 -9.48 -14.21 -4.60
N LEU A 173 -9.95 -15.31 -5.26
CA LEU A 173 -9.45 -15.68 -6.59
C LEU A 173 -9.65 -14.56 -7.61
N GLU A 174 -10.70 -13.77 -7.49
CA GLU A 174 -10.99 -12.64 -8.36
C GLU A 174 -9.98 -11.51 -8.17
N ASP A 175 -9.64 -11.18 -6.92
CA ASP A 175 -8.63 -10.16 -6.62
C ASP A 175 -7.27 -10.56 -7.18
N VAL A 176 -6.85 -11.82 -6.98
CA VAL A 176 -5.58 -12.33 -7.51
C VAL A 176 -5.59 -12.35 -9.05
N ALA A 177 -6.67 -12.85 -9.66
CA ALA A 177 -6.80 -12.91 -11.12
C ALA A 177 -6.69 -11.51 -11.76
N SER A 178 -7.41 -10.52 -11.21
CA SER A 178 -7.32 -9.12 -11.63
C SER A 178 -5.88 -8.58 -11.51
N TYR A 179 -5.21 -8.88 -10.39
CA TYR A 179 -3.83 -8.42 -10.15
C TYR A 179 -2.82 -8.99 -11.15
N ILE A 180 -2.91 -10.28 -11.48
CA ILE A 180 -2.01 -10.94 -12.44
C ILE A 180 -2.52 -10.84 -13.89
N ARG A 181 -3.59 -10.08 -14.11
CA ARG A 181 -4.18 -9.79 -15.43
C ARG A 181 -4.60 -11.06 -16.22
N ILE A 182 -5.39 -11.92 -15.56
CA ILE A 182 -6.10 -13.02 -16.21
C ILE A 182 -7.54 -13.08 -15.68
N THR A 183 -8.39 -13.90 -16.32
CA THR A 183 -9.75 -14.11 -15.83
C THR A 183 -9.77 -15.07 -14.64
N ARG A 184 -10.75 -14.95 -13.75
CA ARG A 184 -10.95 -15.89 -12.61
C ARG A 184 -11.02 -17.35 -13.05
N PRO A 185 -11.76 -17.75 -14.12
CA PRO A 185 -11.73 -19.13 -14.61
C PRO A 185 -10.36 -19.59 -15.09
N SER A 186 -9.56 -18.69 -15.70
CA SER A 186 -8.20 -19.01 -16.11
C SER A 186 -7.28 -19.27 -14.92
N LEU A 187 -7.40 -18.46 -13.85
CA LEU A 187 -6.66 -18.69 -12.60
C LEU A 187 -7.06 -20.00 -11.93
N SER A 188 -8.35 -20.32 -11.88
CA SER A 188 -8.83 -21.57 -11.30
C SER A 188 -8.24 -22.79 -12.01
N ARG A 189 -8.25 -22.80 -13.35
CA ARG A 189 -7.63 -23.86 -14.17
C ARG A 189 -6.12 -23.95 -13.96
N LEU A 190 -5.45 -22.80 -13.87
CA LEU A 190 -4.01 -22.72 -13.62
C LEU A 190 -3.64 -23.34 -12.26
N LYS A 191 -4.37 -23.00 -11.19
CA LYS A 191 -4.17 -23.58 -9.86
C LYS A 191 -4.29 -25.10 -9.86
N ASN A 192 -5.31 -25.64 -10.52
CA ASN A 192 -5.52 -27.10 -10.60
C ASN A 192 -4.40 -27.82 -11.39
N LYS A 193 -3.66 -27.12 -12.27
CA LYS A 193 -2.52 -27.68 -12.98
C LYS A 193 -1.22 -27.63 -12.17
N LEU A 194 -1.14 -26.74 -11.19
CA LEU A 194 0.06 -26.52 -10.35
C LEU A 194 -0.04 -27.22 -8.98
N SER A 195 -1.22 -27.75 -8.63
CA SER A 195 -1.47 -28.58 -7.45
C SER A 195 -1.22 -30.05 -7.78
#